data_739205a11fd95b25d59b88c20603f7ef
#
_entry.id   739205a11fd95b25d59b88c20603f7ef
#
_cell.length_a   1.000
_cell.length_b   1.000
_cell.length_c   1.000
_cell.angle_alpha   90.00
_cell.angle_beta   90.00
_cell.angle_gamma   90.00
#
_symmetry.space_group_name_H-M   'P 1'
#
loop_
_entity.id
_entity.type
_entity.pdbx_description
1 polymer ?
#
loop_
_entity_poly.entity_id
_entity_poly.type
_entity_poly.pdbx_seq_one_letter_code
_entity_poly.pdbx_strand_id
1 'polypeptide(L)'
;VRNLAGHLERLGLSEAESQRLRTELRQRVHDAAASGAHAINPIIWADTGSWTIDVRPDRTIKSHIIMDAHPHNDERRQPQVKGPDLMWLSTRMNITRGRGADEGLLKAPSGRIIEGIYAHLIALQGNKVAVSTHPRTLRSITAAQVIPYLQQCGMTVVERTEGFTLQELHEAEVWDLNAFSGIRLVTAWAEYGDVIDVPAGRAAAAQVPTSEEVNRWLWEQADVV
;
A
#
# COMPACT_ATOMS: atom_id res chain seq x y z
N VAL A 1 12.26 -1.48 -9.84
CA VAL A 1 11.05 -2.10 -9.21
C VAL A 1 11.32 -2.28 -7.73
N ARG A 2 10.42 -1.76 -6.88
CA ARG A 2 10.55 -1.94 -5.41
C ARG A 2 10.27 -3.39 -5.04
N ASN A 3 11.19 -3.99 -4.27
CA ASN A 3 11.06 -5.35 -3.73
C ASN A 3 10.65 -6.42 -4.77
N LEU A 4 11.33 -6.45 -5.90
CA LEU A 4 11.04 -7.44 -6.94
C LEU A 4 11.13 -8.89 -6.42
N ALA A 5 12.10 -9.18 -5.55
CA ALA A 5 12.26 -10.51 -4.95
C ALA A 5 11.00 -10.92 -4.17
N GLY A 6 10.45 -10.05 -3.32
CA GLY A 6 9.23 -10.32 -2.57
C GLY A 6 7.98 -10.47 -3.45
N HIS A 7 7.95 -9.83 -4.63
CA HIS A 7 6.89 -10.08 -5.61
C HIS A 7 7.02 -11.48 -6.24
N LEU A 8 8.22 -11.87 -6.63
CA LEU A 8 8.47 -13.16 -7.30
C LEU A 8 8.26 -14.35 -6.36
N GLU A 9 8.69 -14.23 -5.10
CA GLU A 9 8.45 -15.25 -4.08
C GLU A 9 6.96 -15.59 -3.92
N ARG A 10 6.09 -14.57 -3.98
CA ARG A 10 4.64 -14.75 -3.86
C ARG A 10 3.97 -15.42 -5.04
N LEU A 11 4.62 -15.43 -6.19
CA LEU A 11 4.10 -16.09 -7.39
C LEU A 11 4.33 -17.60 -7.35
N GLY A 12 5.17 -18.10 -6.43
CA GLY A 12 5.46 -19.53 -6.30
C GLY A 12 6.17 -20.13 -7.51
N LEU A 13 6.90 -19.30 -8.29
CA LEU A 13 7.62 -19.71 -9.48
C LEU A 13 8.92 -20.40 -9.10
N SER A 14 9.34 -21.37 -9.92
CA SER A 14 10.69 -21.93 -9.86
C SER A 14 11.75 -20.86 -10.17
N GLU A 15 13.01 -21.10 -9.80
CA GLU A 15 14.11 -20.16 -10.08
C GLU A 15 14.24 -19.88 -11.60
N ALA A 16 14.11 -20.91 -12.45
CA ALA A 16 14.17 -20.74 -13.90
C ALA A 16 13.00 -19.89 -14.45
N GLU A 17 11.79 -20.04 -13.91
CA GLU A 17 10.63 -19.23 -14.26
C GLU A 17 10.80 -17.80 -13.76
N SER A 18 11.28 -17.62 -12.54
CA SER A 18 11.58 -16.31 -11.97
C SER A 18 12.61 -15.55 -12.82
N GLN A 19 13.64 -16.23 -13.31
CA GLN A 19 14.64 -15.62 -14.18
C GLN A 19 14.07 -15.23 -15.55
N ARG A 20 13.22 -16.08 -16.16
CA ARG A 20 12.51 -15.72 -17.39
C ARG A 20 11.61 -14.53 -17.22
N LEU A 21 10.81 -14.50 -16.13
CA LEU A 21 9.93 -13.37 -15.82
C LEU A 21 10.71 -12.08 -15.59
N ARG A 22 11.85 -12.12 -14.88
CA ARG A 22 12.75 -10.96 -14.71
C ARG A 22 13.23 -10.41 -16.05
N THR A 23 13.62 -11.30 -16.98
CA THR A 23 14.09 -10.91 -18.30
C THR A 23 12.97 -10.25 -19.11
N GLU A 24 11.78 -10.83 -19.12
CA GLU A 24 10.63 -10.27 -19.82
C GLU A 24 10.19 -8.95 -19.21
N LEU A 25 10.13 -8.86 -17.87
CA LEU A 25 9.80 -7.63 -17.16
C LEU A 25 10.77 -6.49 -17.51
N ARG A 26 12.08 -6.79 -17.53
CA ARG A 26 13.10 -5.81 -17.92
C ARG A 26 12.86 -5.31 -19.34
N GLN A 27 12.60 -6.19 -20.29
CA GLN A 27 12.31 -5.79 -21.67
C GLN A 27 11.07 -4.92 -21.77
N ARG A 28 9.97 -5.30 -21.12
CA ARG A 28 8.71 -4.53 -21.12
C ARG A 28 8.87 -3.13 -20.51
N VAL A 29 9.62 -3.03 -19.40
CA VAL A 29 9.91 -1.75 -18.76
C VAL A 29 10.79 -0.88 -19.66
N HIS A 30 11.81 -1.47 -20.29
CA HIS A 30 12.69 -0.76 -21.23
C HIS A 30 11.90 -0.22 -22.44
N ASP A 31 11.03 -1.03 -23.05
CA ASP A 31 10.22 -0.62 -24.19
C ASP A 31 9.26 0.50 -23.82
N ALA A 32 8.63 0.43 -22.64
CA ALA A 32 7.76 1.49 -22.15
C ALA A 32 8.53 2.79 -21.86
N ALA A 33 9.72 2.70 -21.27
CA ALA A 33 10.59 3.86 -21.05
C ALA A 33 11.04 4.50 -22.36
N ALA A 34 11.39 3.68 -23.35
CA ALA A 34 11.77 4.16 -24.70
C ALA A 34 10.60 4.88 -25.41
N SER A 35 9.37 4.54 -25.09
CA SER A 35 8.16 5.25 -25.59
C SER A 35 7.84 6.54 -24.85
N GLY A 36 8.65 6.94 -23.86
CA GLY A 36 8.48 8.17 -23.09
C GLY A 36 7.66 8.03 -21.81
N ALA A 37 7.35 6.82 -21.37
CA ALA A 37 6.67 6.60 -20.10
C ALA A 37 7.62 6.86 -18.91
N HIS A 38 7.16 7.67 -17.94
CA HIS A 38 7.98 8.07 -16.78
C HIS A 38 7.63 7.34 -15.48
N ALA A 39 6.38 6.92 -15.30
CA ALA A 39 5.93 6.14 -14.16
C ALA A 39 5.31 4.83 -14.65
N ILE A 40 6.12 3.79 -14.76
CA ILE A 40 5.74 2.49 -15.31
C ILE A 40 5.22 1.61 -14.18
N ASN A 41 3.99 1.11 -14.33
CA ASN A 41 3.38 0.19 -13.38
C ASN A 41 3.14 -1.17 -14.06
N PRO A 42 4.10 -2.08 -14.06
CA PRO A 42 3.90 -3.42 -14.57
C PRO A 42 2.99 -4.20 -13.63
N ILE A 43 1.98 -4.84 -14.18
CA ILE A 43 1.10 -5.77 -13.46
C ILE A 43 1.34 -7.15 -14.01
N ILE A 44 1.74 -8.06 -13.12
CA ILE A 44 1.98 -9.45 -13.45
C ILE A 44 0.73 -10.24 -13.06
N TRP A 45 0.11 -10.84 -14.06
CA TRP A 45 -0.94 -11.82 -13.89
C TRP A 45 -0.31 -13.19 -14.03
N ALA A 46 -0.22 -13.93 -12.94
CA ALA A 46 0.32 -15.28 -12.94
C ALA A 46 -0.79 -16.31 -12.71
N ASP A 47 -0.75 -17.35 -13.50
CA ASP A 47 -1.52 -18.58 -13.32
C ASP A 47 -0.55 -19.75 -13.44
N THR A 48 -1.00 -20.96 -13.18
CA THR A 48 -0.16 -22.17 -13.14
C THR A 48 0.69 -22.32 -14.42
N GLY A 49 1.98 -21.99 -14.29
CA GLY A 49 2.98 -22.13 -15.35
C GLY A 49 2.95 -21.07 -16.45
N SER A 50 2.11 -20.04 -16.35
CA SER A 50 2.04 -18.94 -17.32
C SER A 50 1.88 -17.58 -16.63
N TRP A 51 2.29 -16.51 -17.32
CA TRP A 51 2.06 -15.14 -16.87
C TRP A 51 1.86 -14.20 -18.05
N THR A 52 1.24 -13.07 -17.79
CA THR A 52 1.20 -11.91 -18.67
C THR A 52 1.65 -10.67 -17.92
N ILE A 53 2.29 -9.74 -18.61
CA ILE A 53 2.74 -8.47 -18.05
C ILE A 53 2.01 -7.35 -18.79
N ASP A 54 1.12 -6.66 -18.07
CA ASP A 54 0.49 -5.44 -18.54
C ASP A 54 1.31 -4.24 -18.10
N VAL A 55 1.69 -3.38 -19.02
CA VAL A 55 2.30 -2.09 -18.69
C VAL A 55 1.23 -1.02 -18.78
N ARG A 56 0.90 -0.44 -17.63
CA ARG A 56 -0.10 0.63 -17.56
C ARG A 56 0.54 1.98 -17.78
N PRO A 57 -0.19 2.93 -18.43
CA PRO A 57 0.29 4.28 -18.62
C PRO A 57 0.53 4.99 -17.28
N ASP A 58 1.33 6.03 -17.33
CA ASP A 58 1.67 6.88 -16.19
C ASP A 58 0.45 7.29 -15.39
N ARG A 59 0.59 7.20 -14.08
CA ARG A 59 -0.35 7.79 -13.12
C ARG A 59 0.40 8.79 -12.28
N THR A 60 -0.23 9.91 -11.99
CA THR A 60 0.29 10.84 -10.99
C THR A 60 0.36 10.14 -9.64
N ILE A 61 1.56 10.03 -9.09
CA ILE A 61 1.79 9.52 -7.75
C ILE A 61 1.54 10.68 -6.79
N LYS A 62 0.51 10.58 -5.97
CA LYS A 62 0.25 11.52 -4.88
C LYS A 62 1.04 11.05 -3.66
N SER A 63 1.84 11.92 -3.07
CA SER A 63 2.52 11.69 -1.79
C SER A 63 1.60 11.94 -0.58
N HIS A 64 0.59 12.78 -0.75
CA HIS A 64 -0.41 13.15 0.24
C HIS A 64 -1.79 12.78 -0.27
N ILE A 65 -2.63 12.23 0.60
CA ILE A 65 -3.95 11.74 0.22
C ILE A 65 -5.02 12.14 1.23
N ILE A 66 -6.25 12.20 0.71
CA ILE A 66 -7.48 12.28 1.49
C ILE A 66 -8.01 10.86 1.68
N MET A 67 -8.24 10.46 2.94
CA MET A 67 -8.80 9.15 3.31
C MET A 67 -10.32 9.27 3.55
N ASP A 68 -11.10 8.31 3.03
CA ASP A 68 -12.55 8.24 3.34
C ASP A 68 -12.77 7.73 4.76
N ALA A 69 -13.38 8.54 5.61
CA ALA A 69 -13.72 8.19 6.99
C ALA A 69 -14.91 7.20 7.11
N HIS A 70 -15.51 6.79 5.98
CA HIS A 70 -16.64 5.84 5.95
C HIS A 70 -16.16 4.47 5.46
N PRO A 71 -15.71 3.57 6.36
CA PRO A 71 -15.12 2.30 5.98
C PRO A 71 -16.16 1.35 5.37
N HIS A 72 -15.76 0.65 4.32
CA HIS A 72 -16.54 -0.42 3.69
C HIS A 72 -16.41 -1.73 4.48
N ASN A 73 -17.49 -2.50 4.58
CA ASN A 73 -17.41 -3.87 5.10
C ASN A 73 -16.53 -4.71 4.17
N ASP A 74 -15.59 -5.46 4.73
CA ASP A 74 -14.73 -6.34 3.95
C ASP A 74 -15.47 -7.64 3.59
N GLU A 75 -15.95 -7.70 2.36
CA GLU A 75 -16.66 -8.84 1.77
C GLU A 75 -15.78 -9.60 0.76
N ARG A 76 -14.47 -9.37 0.76
CA ARG A 76 -13.55 -10.11 -0.12
C ARG A 76 -13.63 -11.62 0.18
N ARG A 77 -13.62 -12.41 -0.88
CA ARG A 77 -13.66 -13.88 -0.79
C ARG A 77 -12.28 -14.46 -0.47
N GLN A 78 -11.24 -13.84 -1.00
CA GLN A 78 -9.84 -14.25 -0.84
C GLN A 78 -8.96 -13.06 -0.39
N PRO A 79 -9.20 -12.50 0.80
CA PRO A 79 -8.57 -11.24 1.23
C PRO A 79 -7.04 -11.30 1.29
N GLN A 80 -6.46 -12.49 1.47
CA GLN A 80 -5.01 -12.68 1.53
C GLN A 80 -4.36 -12.85 0.15
N VAL A 81 -5.16 -12.95 -0.93
CA VAL A 81 -4.66 -13.15 -2.29
C VAL A 81 -4.86 -11.86 -3.09
N LYS A 82 -3.77 -11.35 -3.66
CA LYS A 82 -3.84 -10.19 -4.56
C LYS A 82 -4.37 -10.63 -5.92
N GLY A 83 -5.55 -10.14 -6.29
CA GLY A 83 -6.12 -10.40 -7.63
C GLY A 83 -7.61 -10.73 -7.62
N PRO A 84 -8.06 -11.85 -7.04
CA PRO A 84 -9.44 -12.35 -7.22
C PRO A 84 -10.54 -11.35 -6.92
N ASP A 85 -10.35 -10.51 -5.91
CA ASP A 85 -11.34 -9.52 -5.46
C ASP A 85 -11.17 -8.12 -6.08
N LEU A 86 -10.37 -7.96 -7.14
CA LEU A 86 -10.07 -6.63 -7.72
C LEU A 86 -11.30 -5.90 -8.24
N MET A 87 -12.29 -6.60 -8.81
CA MET A 87 -13.54 -5.96 -9.26
C MET A 87 -14.34 -5.41 -8.07
N TRP A 88 -14.43 -6.17 -7.00
CA TRP A 88 -15.10 -5.74 -5.78
C TRP A 88 -14.39 -4.53 -5.16
N LEU A 89 -13.07 -4.57 -5.03
CA LEU A 89 -12.25 -3.44 -4.56
C LEU A 89 -12.41 -2.20 -5.43
N SER A 90 -12.44 -2.37 -6.77
CA SER A 90 -12.65 -1.26 -7.71
C SER A 90 -14.01 -0.58 -7.52
N THR A 91 -15.05 -1.34 -7.25
CA THR A 91 -16.38 -0.80 -6.97
C THR A 91 -16.36 0.05 -5.68
N ARG A 92 -15.72 -0.43 -4.61
CA ARG A 92 -15.58 0.31 -3.35
C ARG A 92 -14.75 1.58 -3.55
N MET A 93 -13.66 1.49 -4.31
CA MET A 93 -12.83 2.65 -4.65
C MET A 93 -13.61 3.72 -5.44
N ASN A 94 -14.49 3.33 -6.34
CA ASN A 94 -15.32 4.30 -7.08
C ASN A 94 -16.30 5.03 -6.15
N ILE A 95 -16.87 4.34 -5.16
CA ILE A 95 -17.72 4.97 -4.12
C ILE A 95 -16.90 5.95 -3.31
N THR A 96 -15.72 5.55 -2.84
CA THR A 96 -14.76 6.37 -2.09
C THR A 96 -14.39 7.65 -2.86
N ARG A 97 -14.07 7.53 -4.14
CA ARG A 97 -13.78 8.68 -5.02
C ARG A 97 -14.99 9.60 -5.21
N GLY A 98 -16.19 9.03 -5.30
CA GLY A 98 -17.42 9.81 -5.34
C GLY A 98 -17.66 10.64 -4.07
N ARG A 99 -17.00 10.31 -2.95
CA ARG A 99 -17.00 11.07 -1.70
C ARG A 99 -15.85 12.07 -1.58
N GLY A 100 -15.03 12.22 -2.64
CA GLY A 100 -13.91 13.16 -2.67
C GLY A 100 -12.61 12.63 -2.06
N ALA A 101 -12.51 11.35 -1.72
CA ALA A 101 -11.31 10.75 -1.16
C ALA A 101 -10.44 10.05 -2.22
N ASP A 102 -9.16 9.93 -1.92
CA ASP A 102 -8.16 9.25 -2.75
C ASP A 102 -8.04 7.76 -2.43
N GLU A 103 -8.34 7.37 -1.18
CA GLU A 103 -8.27 6.00 -0.68
C GLU A 103 -9.38 5.77 0.35
N GLY A 104 -9.84 4.54 0.46
CA GLY A 104 -10.87 4.15 1.41
C GLY A 104 -10.40 3.07 2.38
N LEU A 105 -11.22 2.82 3.37
CA LEU A 105 -10.94 1.87 4.44
C LEU A 105 -11.77 0.60 4.30
N LEU A 106 -11.20 -0.53 4.69
CA LEU A 106 -11.89 -1.81 4.86
C LEU A 106 -12.00 -2.15 6.34
N LYS A 107 -13.19 -2.55 6.77
CA LYS A 107 -13.43 -2.97 8.15
C LYS A 107 -13.89 -4.42 8.23
N ALA A 108 -13.42 -5.11 9.25
CA ALA A 108 -13.88 -6.44 9.63
C ALA A 108 -15.34 -6.42 10.14
N PRO A 109 -16.02 -7.57 10.28
CA PRO A 109 -17.34 -7.65 10.87
C PRO A 109 -17.43 -7.09 12.30
N SER A 110 -16.32 -7.05 13.03
CA SER A 110 -16.20 -6.40 14.35
C SER A 110 -16.32 -4.87 14.30
N GLY A 111 -16.32 -4.27 13.11
CA GLY A 111 -16.27 -2.83 12.91
C GLY A 111 -14.86 -2.23 12.94
N ARG A 112 -13.83 -3.05 13.25
CA ARG A 112 -12.43 -2.61 13.26
C ARG A 112 -11.89 -2.46 11.86
N ILE A 113 -11.13 -1.39 11.60
CA ILE A 113 -10.47 -1.11 10.33
C ILE A 113 -9.23 -2.00 10.23
N ILE A 114 -9.11 -2.71 9.12
CA ILE A 114 -8.05 -3.71 8.94
C ILE A 114 -7.00 -3.28 7.91
N GLU A 115 -7.40 -2.56 6.85
CA GLU A 115 -6.51 -2.01 5.82
C GLU A 115 -7.23 -0.98 4.95
N GLY A 116 -6.52 -0.35 4.01
CA GLY A 116 -7.10 0.42 2.91
C GLY A 116 -7.62 -0.49 1.79
N ILE A 117 -8.38 0.08 0.84
CA ILE A 117 -8.92 -0.68 -0.31
C ILE A 117 -7.78 -1.26 -1.16
N TYR A 118 -6.74 -0.46 -1.42
CA TYR A 118 -5.59 -0.88 -2.23
C TYR A 118 -4.25 -0.80 -1.49
N ALA A 119 -4.27 -0.56 -0.20
CA ALA A 119 -3.07 -0.29 0.57
C ALA A 119 -3.11 -0.91 1.97
N HIS A 120 -1.94 -1.18 2.49
CA HIS A 120 -1.75 -1.51 3.88
C HIS A 120 -1.62 -0.22 4.69
N LEU A 121 -2.21 -0.18 5.89
CA LEU A 121 -2.13 1.00 6.76
C LEU A 121 -1.19 0.75 7.92
N ILE A 122 -0.40 1.76 8.24
CA ILE A 122 0.29 1.85 9.52
C ILE A 122 -0.03 3.17 10.19
N ALA A 123 -0.09 3.17 11.52
CA ALA A 123 -0.42 4.34 12.32
C ALA A 123 0.75 4.64 13.27
N LEU A 124 1.31 5.84 13.17
CA LEU A 124 2.47 6.28 13.94
C LEU A 124 2.05 7.24 15.05
N GLN A 125 2.50 6.98 16.28
CA GLN A 125 2.26 7.86 17.42
C GLN A 125 3.48 7.82 18.36
N GLY A 126 4.10 8.96 18.60
CA GLY A 126 5.38 9.00 19.31
C GLY A 126 6.43 8.13 18.60
N ASN A 127 7.04 7.21 19.31
CA ASN A 127 8.00 6.23 18.79
C ASN A 127 7.37 4.86 18.47
N LYS A 128 6.05 4.77 18.37
CA LYS A 128 5.34 3.53 18.08
C LYS A 128 4.78 3.54 16.67
N VAL A 129 4.86 2.39 16.01
CA VAL A 129 4.18 2.10 14.75
C VAL A 129 3.21 0.95 14.97
N ALA A 130 1.93 1.23 14.85
CA ALA A 130 0.87 0.23 14.94
C ALA A 130 0.57 -0.34 13.55
N VAL A 131 0.43 -1.66 13.46
CA VAL A 131 0.19 -2.40 12.23
C VAL A 131 -0.95 -3.39 12.41
N SER A 132 -1.83 -3.53 11.42
CA SER A 132 -2.86 -4.56 11.46
C SER A 132 -2.27 -5.91 11.09
N THR A 133 -2.45 -6.89 11.99
CA THR A 133 -2.14 -8.31 11.76
C THR A 133 -3.42 -9.16 11.68
N HIS A 134 -4.55 -8.52 11.40
CA HIS A 134 -5.84 -9.21 11.29
C HIS A 134 -5.78 -10.26 10.17
N PRO A 135 -6.38 -11.46 10.35
CA PRO A 135 -6.29 -12.57 9.38
C PRO A 135 -6.79 -12.24 7.97
N ARG A 136 -7.63 -11.22 7.82
CA ARG A 136 -8.11 -10.76 6.52
C ARG A 136 -7.25 -9.68 5.88
N THR A 137 -6.21 -9.20 6.54
CA THR A 137 -5.30 -8.19 5.98
C THR A 137 -4.39 -8.81 4.92
N LEU A 138 -4.29 -8.19 3.75
CA LEU A 138 -3.35 -8.60 2.71
C LEU A 138 -1.90 -8.34 3.18
N ARG A 139 -1.06 -9.35 3.12
CA ARG A 139 0.37 -9.20 3.43
C ARG A 139 1.02 -8.24 2.44
N SER A 140 1.34 -7.04 2.90
CA SER A 140 1.94 -6.00 2.07
C SER A 140 3.43 -6.24 1.86
N ILE A 141 3.87 -6.22 0.61
CA ILE A 141 5.29 -6.28 0.23
C ILE A 141 6.01 -5.00 0.68
N THR A 142 5.33 -3.86 0.56
CA THR A 142 5.88 -2.57 0.99
C THR A 142 6.02 -2.51 2.51
N ALA A 143 4.99 -2.93 3.25
CA ALA A 143 5.07 -2.98 4.71
C ALA A 143 6.16 -3.93 5.22
N ALA A 144 6.41 -5.04 4.51
CA ALA A 144 7.48 -5.98 4.83
C ALA A 144 8.89 -5.38 4.72
N GLN A 145 9.06 -4.28 3.99
CA GLN A 145 10.31 -3.50 3.97
C GLN A 145 10.27 -2.35 4.98
N VAL A 146 9.19 -1.60 5.02
CA VAL A 146 9.05 -0.37 5.81
C VAL A 146 9.09 -0.66 7.31
N ILE A 147 8.37 -1.68 7.78
CA ILE A 147 8.27 -1.98 9.22
C ILE A 147 9.64 -2.33 9.83
N PRO A 148 10.45 -3.25 9.26
CA PRO A 148 11.80 -3.51 9.76
C PRO A 148 12.72 -2.29 9.72
N TYR A 149 12.59 -1.44 8.69
CA TYR A 149 13.36 -0.21 8.60
C TYR A 149 13.00 0.76 9.74
N LEU A 150 11.71 0.96 10.03
CA LEU A 150 11.27 1.79 11.15
C LEU A 150 11.74 1.24 12.50
N GLN A 151 11.80 -0.10 12.66
CA GLN A 151 12.38 -0.72 13.85
C GLN A 151 13.89 -0.40 13.99
N GLN A 152 14.63 -0.44 12.89
CA GLN A 152 16.05 -0.04 12.88
C GLN A 152 16.24 1.44 13.25
N CYS A 153 15.25 2.29 12.92
CA CYS A 153 15.20 3.70 13.33
C CYS A 153 14.71 3.90 14.79
N GLY A 154 14.59 2.83 15.59
CA GLY A 154 14.21 2.90 16.99
C GLY A 154 12.72 2.90 17.29
N MET A 155 11.87 2.61 16.31
CA MET A 155 10.43 2.50 16.55
C MET A 155 10.05 1.15 17.16
N THR A 156 9.04 1.19 18.03
CA THR A 156 8.41 0.00 18.60
C THR A 156 7.20 -0.39 17.76
N VAL A 157 7.20 -1.61 17.23
CA VAL A 157 6.05 -2.17 16.50
C VAL A 157 4.98 -2.64 17.47
N VAL A 158 3.74 -2.24 17.23
CA VAL A 158 2.56 -2.64 18.00
C VAL A 158 1.59 -3.35 17.06
N GLU A 159 1.44 -4.65 17.23
CA GLU A 159 0.49 -5.43 16.44
C GLU A 159 -0.95 -5.20 16.91
N ARG A 160 -1.84 -5.03 15.94
CA ARG A 160 -3.29 -4.88 16.11
C ARG A 160 -3.99 -6.07 15.45
N THR A 161 -4.14 -7.15 16.18
CA THR A 161 -4.78 -8.38 15.66
C THR A 161 -6.25 -8.20 15.32
N GLU A 162 -6.94 -7.26 15.96
CA GLU A 162 -8.32 -6.90 15.65
C GLU A 162 -8.45 -5.76 14.64
N GLY A 163 -7.35 -5.07 14.32
CA GLY A 163 -7.35 -3.84 13.52
C GLY A 163 -7.48 -2.59 14.37
N PHE A 164 -7.83 -1.46 13.75
CA PHE A 164 -7.89 -0.12 14.34
C PHE A 164 -9.32 0.34 14.56
N THR A 165 -9.53 1.28 15.49
CA THR A 165 -10.70 2.16 15.47
C THR A 165 -10.42 3.34 14.53
N LEU A 166 -11.48 4.00 14.05
CA LEU A 166 -11.33 5.23 13.28
C LEU A 166 -10.70 6.34 14.14
N GLN A 167 -11.05 6.41 15.43
CA GLN A 167 -10.45 7.36 16.36
C GLN A 167 -8.94 7.17 16.51
N GLU A 168 -8.45 5.92 16.66
CA GLU A 168 -7.01 5.65 16.72
C GLU A 168 -6.29 6.15 15.45
N LEU A 169 -6.92 6.03 14.28
CA LEU A 169 -6.36 6.54 13.04
C LEU A 169 -6.38 8.07 12.96
N HIS A 170 -7.43 8.72 13.44
CA HIS A 170 -7.51 10.20 13.49
C HIS A 170 -6.48 10.83 14.44
N GLU A 171 -6.10 10.12 15.51
CA GLU A 171 -5.14 10.57 16.51
C GLU A 171 -3.66 10.26 16.13
N ALA A 172 -3.45 9.51 15.06
CA ALA A 172 -2.13 9.07 14.60
C ALA A 172 -1.72 9.76 13.30
N GLU A 173 -0.42 9.75 13.02
CA GLU A 173 0.09 9.97 11.66
C GLU A 173 -0.11 8.68 10.86
N VAL A 174 -1.01 8.70 9.87
CA VAL A 174 -1.38 7.51 9.11
C VAL A 174 -0.63 7.48 7.78
N TRP A 175 0.04 6.37 7.52
CA TRP A 175 0.69 6.08 6.26
C TRP A 175 -0.05 4.97 5.52
N ASP A 176 -0.32 5.23 4.26
CA ASP A 176 -0.90 4.31 3.30
C ASP A 176 0.22 3.72 2.42
N LEU A 177 0.39 2.41 2.47
CA LEU A 177 1.50 1.71 1.84
C LEU A 177 1.03 0.83 0.70
N ASN A 178 1.55 1.08 -0.51
CA ASN A 178 1.33 0.17 -1.63
C ASN A 178 2.58 0.05 -2.53
N ALA A 179 2.63 -0.99 -3.35
CA ALA A 179 3.80 -1.29 -4.17
C ALA A 179 4.06 -0.24 -5.26
N PHE A 180 3.02 0.43 -5.75
CA PHE A 180 3.15 1.44 -6.81
C PHE A 180 3.61 2.80 -6.28
N SER A 181 2.92 3.34 -5.28
CA SER A 181 3.20 4.69 -4.76
C SER A 181 4.27 4.70 -3.66
N GLY A 182 4.56 3.57 -3.04
CA GLY A 182 5.33 3.51 -1.80
C GLY A 182 4.45 3.94 -0.64
N ILE A 183 4.87 4.97 0.08
CA ILE A 183 4.14 5.56 1.20
C ILE A 183 3.41 6.81 0.73
N ARG A 184 2.14 6.91 1.08
CA ARG A 184 1.34 8.14 0.96
C ARG A 184 0.91 8.58 2.36
N LEU A 185 1.12 9.85 2.69
CA LEU A 185 0.69 10.41 3.97
C LEU A 185 -0.77 10.80 3.90
N VAL A 186 -1.57 10.38 4.88
CA VAL A 186 -2.93 10.86 5.05
C VAL A 186 -2.89 12.25 5.68
N THR A 187 -3.34 13.27 4.93
CA THR A 187 -3.34 14.67 5.36
C THR A 187 -4.72 15.24 5.59
N ALA A 188 -5.75 14.53 5.16
CA ALA A 188 -7.14 14.90 5.40
C ALA A 188 -8.06 13.69 5.41
N TRP A 189 -9.24 13.86 5.96
CA TRP A 189 -10.32 12.89 6.02
C TRP A 189 -11.55 13.42 5.28
N ALA A 190 -12.14 12.63 4.39
CA ALA A 190 -13.44 12.93 3.81
C ALA A 190 -14.54 12.37 4.71
N GLU A 191 -15.34 13.26 5.29
CA GLU A 191 -16.37 12.90 6.25
C GLU A 191 -17.65 13.70 5.99
N TYR A 192 -18.78 13.02 5.79
CA TYR A 192 -20.12 13.60 5.57
C TYR A 192 -20.20 14.71 4.50
N GLY A 193 -19.36 14.63 3.47
CA GLY A 193 -19.32 15.61 2.37
C GLY A 193 -18.29 16.73 2.56
N ASP A 194 -17.66 16.81 3.72
CA ASP A 194 -16.59 17.75 4.03
C ASP A 194 -15.21 17.07 3.93
N VAL A 195 -14.18 17.87 3.73
CA VAL A 195 -12.79 17.45 3.84
C VAL A 195 -12.18 18.12 5.07
N ILE A 196 -11.81 17.29 6.03
CA ILE A 196 -11.28 17.74 7.33
C ILE A 196 -9.77 17.47 7.33
N ASP A 197 -8.98 18.52 7.38
CA ASP A 197 -7.53 18.41 7.46
C ASP A 197 -7.08 17.74 8.75
N VAL A 198 -6.05 16.92 8.67
CA VAL A 198 -5.38 16.39 9.86
C VAL A 198 -4.80 17.57 10.65
N PRO A 199 -4.99 17.61 11.98
CA PRO A 199 -4.50 18.70 12.81
C PRO A 199 -3.02 19.00 12.59
N ALA A 200 -2.66 20.27 12.63
CA ALA A 200 -1.27 20.71 12.53
C ALA A 200 -0.44 20.08 13.66
N GLY A 201 0.66 19.46 13.30
CA GLY A 201 1.54 18.78 14.23
C GLY A 201 1.62 17.28 13.93
N ARG A 202 2.84 16.78 13.91
CA ARG A 202 3.12 15.39 13.62
C ARG A 202 2.84 14.52 14.85
N ALA A 203 2.04 13.47 14.71
CA ALA A 203 1.78 12.52 15.80
C ALA A 203 3.00 11.61 16.09
N ALA A 204 3.83 11.32 15.08
CA ALA A 204 5.10 10.64 15.26
C ALA A 204 6.14 11.55 15.90
N ALA A 205 7.05 10.99 16.70
CA ALA A 205 8.13 11.75 17.34
C ALA A 205 9.08 12.35 16.29
N ALA A 206 9.72 13.49 16.63
CA ALA A 206 10.57 14.24 15.69
C ALA A 206 11.75 13.43 15.15
N GLN A 207 12.30 12.49 15.92
CA GLN A 207 13.40 11.62 15.51
C GLN A 207 12.97 10.46 14.58
N VAL A 208 11.68 10.23 14.41
CA VAL A 208 11.15 9.20 13.50
C VAL A 208 11.26 9.72 12.07
N PRO A 209 11.73 8.90 11.10
CA PRO A 209 11.78 9.31 9.69
C PRO A 209 10.42 9.75 9.17
N THR A 210 10.41 10.74 8.27
CA THR A 210 9.21 11.17 7.56
C THR A 210 8.85 10.17 6.45
N SER A 211 7.61 10.24 5.96
CA SER A 211 7.16 9.42 4.83
C SER A 211 8.02 9.65 3.57
N GLU A 212 8.49 10.89 3.35
CA GLU A 212 9.37 11.25 2.24
C GLU A 212 10.77 10.63 2.38
N GLU A 213 11.34 10.64 3.58
CA GLU A 213 12.65 10.01 3.86
C GLU A 213 12.58 8.50 3.66
N VAL A 214 11.51 7.85 4.14
CA VAL A 214 11.33 6.41 3.93
C VAL A 214 11.05 6.08 2.46
N ASN A 215 10.31 6.91 1.73
CA ASN A 215 10.13 6.75 0.29
C ASN A 215 11.45 6.87 -0.48
N ARG A 216 12.32 7.79 -0.09
CA ARG A 216 13.67 7.92 -0.68
C ARG A 216 14.47 6.66 -0.43
N TRP A 217 14.50 6.19 0.81
CA TRP A 217 15.16 4.93 1.16
C TRP A 217 14.59 3.73 0.36
N LEU A 218 13.26 3.62 0.19
CA LEU A 218 12.64 2.57 -0.63
C LEU A 218 13.10 2.61 -2.10
N TRP A 219 13.37 3.80 -2.65
CA TRP A 219 13.91 3.94 -3.99
C TRP A 219 15.38 3.54 -4.07
N GLU A 220 16.17 3.84 -3.06
CA GLU A 220 17.59 3.42 -2.97
C GLU A 220 17.72 1.90 -2.89
N GLN A 221 16.73 1.22 -2.30
CA GLN A 221 16.67 -0.24 -2.23
C GLN A 221 15.96 -0.89 -3.44
N ALA A 222 15.52 -0.11 -4.43
CA ALA A 222 14.79 -0.66 -5.56
C ALA A 222 15.69 -1.45 -6.51
N ASP A 223 15.19 -2.60 -6.98
CA ASP A 223 15.87 -3.37 -8.02
C ASP A 223 15.92 -2.58 -9.33
N VAL A 224 17.10 -2.49 -9.94
CA VAL A 224 17.27 -1.99 -11.31
C VAL A 224 16.84 -3.11 -12.26
N VAL A 225 15.88 -2.81 -13.11
CA VAL A 225 15.39 -3.71 -14.16
C VAL A 225 15.68 -3.16 -15.53
#